data_ea716d73de1ce0277a2a9ef5fd2d8ee7
#
_entry.id   ea716d73de1ce0277a2a9ef5fd2d8ee7
#
_cell.length_a   1.000
_cell.length_b   1.000
_cell.length_c   1.000
_cell.angle_alpha   90.00
_cell.angle_beta   90.00
_cell.angle_gamma   90.00
#
_symmetry.space_group_name_H-M   'P 1'
#
loop_
_entity.id
_entity.type
_entity.pdbx_description
1 polymer ?
#
loop_
_entity_poly.entity_id
_entity_poly.type
_entity_poly.pdbx_seq_one_letter_code
_entity_poly.pdbx_strand_id
1 'polypeptide(L)'
;MDPVVLPVVALLAGAALQILIAPFASTLWKGRLAALATVGALVAALAVLPATMRGEVLTATLTPVWDAGAALALRVDGLAMLFTLMGTFAGAAILTFSIRYMEDERQGGTRFYATMLVFIAGLLVLASAADLLVAYVAWEVIGLCSYSLVGFWYTQKAAVDGARKVLVITHVAGYGFLVAIVLLQLRTGTLDWADPKLAQGFTVGVAALLIVSAMAKSVLFPLHTWIPEAMNAPTPVSALLHSACYVKAGVYLIARMYSIGPWNVDLGTPLAAIAAITILAGVIFALKQTDLKRLLAFHTVSQLGYVVAGLAIGTGYGVTAGLFYCLSHALFKGTLFMCAGSVQHATGTRDLTRLGGLAAKMPWTTLIWVVAAASIAGVPLTNGFVAKWLIFGAALDKGLVFLIVAGWIGSILTAFSFLKASVNCFFGQMPAELERVHVHEARPSMLLGMGAMAAGCVLFGLAPQLLMDTVVAPAAHGLGFADTVGTSWGGVATGRGSIGLTVGASLVAAALAFAWMAWHFADAPAPRPVAVFTGGEPLPVGDRPGAVDFAGLAEAAFHPVYAFDPDRAWFGLWGSTTRLAAAGRAAVAPLTERRPLAVVLLSGLAVAAAIALG
;
A
#
# COMPACT_ATOMS: atom_id res chain seq x y z
N MET A 1 28.60 -2.47 15.68
CA MET A 1 27.15 -2.76 15.62
C MET A 1 26.95 -3.58 14.36
N ASP A 2 26.19 -4.65 14.46
CA ASP A 2 25.92 -5.53 13.30
C ASP A 2 25.24 -4.72 12.19
N PRO A 3 25.72 -4.77 10.92
CA PRO A 3 25.17 -4.00 9.81
C PRO A 3 23.68 -4.33 9.54
N VAL A 4 23.21 -5.50 9.91
CA VAL A 4 21.81 -5.92 9.79
C VAL A 4 20.86 -5.03 10.61
N VAL A 5 21.30 -4.56 11.77
CA VAL A 5 20.49 -3.80 12.72
C VAL A 5 20.50 -2.30 12.41
N LEU A 6 21.52 -1.82 11.68
CA LEU A 6 21.71 -0.39 11.43
C LEU A 6 20.52 0.34 10.83
N PRO A 7 19.79 -0.20 9.82
CA PRO A 7 18.62 0.49 9.27
C PRO A 7 17.53 0.74 10.32
N VAL A 8 17.25 -0.24 11.16
CA VAL A 8 16.24 -0.14 12.24
C VAL A 8 16.70 0.85 13.31
N VAL A 9 17.96 0.75 13.73
CA VAL A 9 18.55 1.65 14.74
C VAL A 9 18.55 3.10 14.27
N ALA A 10 18.89 3.38 13.03
CA ALA A 10 18.86 4.73 12.47
C ALA A 10 17.47 5.37 12.56
N LEU A 11 16.42 4.59 12.26
CA LEU A 11 15.02 5.06 12.35
C LEU A 11 14.59 5.26 13.80
N LEU A 12 14.86 4.32 14.70
CA LEU A 12 14.48 4.42 16.10
C LEU A 12 15.25 5.52 16.83
N ALA A 13 16.55 5.68 16.54
CA ALA A 13 17.34 6.79 17.06
C ALA A 13 16.82 8.14 16.53
N GLY A 14 16.44 8.20 15.26
CA GLY A 14 15.76 9.35 14.68
C GLY A 14 14.45 9.66 15.40
N ALA A 15 13.63 8.64 15.70
CA ALA A 15 12.38 8.83 16.44
C ALA A 15 12.61 9.32 17.89
N ALA A 16 13.58 8.75 18.59
CA ALA A 16 13.97 9.20 19.92
C ALA A 16 14.47 10.65 19.89
N LEU A 17 15.29 11.00 18.91
CA LEU A 17 15.78 12.36 18.71
C LEU A 17 14.63 13.37 18.50
N GLN A 18 13.56 13.00 17.77
CA GLN A 18 12.37 13.85 17.61
C GLN A 18 11.74 14.23 18.95
N ILE A 19 11.73 13.29 19.91
CA ILE A 19 11.18 13.52 21.26
C ILE A 19 12.11 14.44 22.05
N LEU A 20 13.42 14.20 21.98
CA LEU A 20 14.42 14.99 22.70
C LEU A 20 14.47 16.45 22.23
N ILE A 21 14.35 16.70 20.93
CA ILE A 21 14.37 18.06 20.36
C ILE A 21 12.99 18.74 20.35
N ALA A 22 11.94 18.04 20.82
CA ALA A 22 10.56 18.53 20.77
C ALA A 22 10.38 20.00 21.20
N PRO A 23 10.95 20.45 22.32
CA PRO A 23 10.76 21.82 22.81
C PRO A 23 11.59 22.88 22.05
N PHE A 24 12.63 22.47 21.33
CA PHE A 24 13.62 23.42 20.77
C PHE A 24 13.55 23.55 19.25
N ALA A 25 13.04 22.53 18.55
CA ALA A 25 13.07 22.48 17.09
C ALA A 25 11.73 22.85 16.45
N SER A 26 11.77 23.66 15.40
CA SER A 26 10.60 23.92 14.55
C SER A 26 10.21 22.66 13.75
N THR A 27 8.95 22.64 13.25
CA THR A 27 8.45 21.52 12.41
C THR A 27 9.34 21.29 11.21
N LEU A 28 9.90 22.34 10.61
CA LEU A 28 10.85 22.26 9.49
C LEU A 28 12.12 21.47 9.86
N TRP A 29 12.74 21.76 11.01
CA TRP A 29 13.94 21.04 11.47
C TRP A 29 13.62 19.59 11.82
N LYS A 30 12.48 19.33 12.44
CA LYS A 30 11.99 17.97 12.72
C LYS A 30 11.85 17.16 11.43
N GLY A 31 11.30 17.77 10.37
CA GLY A 31 11.17 17.16 9.06
C GLY A 31 12.52 16.82 8.43
N ARG A 32 13.49 17.76 8.48
CA ARG A 32 14.86 17.53 7.96
C ARG A 32 15.56 16.37 8.67
N LEU A 33 15.46 16.31 10.00
CA LEU A 33 16.05 15.22 10.78
C LEU A 33 15.39 13.87 10.50
N ALA A 34 14.07 13.84 10.34
CA ALA A 34 13.36 12.62 9.96
C ALA A 34 13.76 12.13 8.56
N ALA A 35 13.86 13.03 7.58
CA ALA A 35 14.36 12.70 6.26
C ALA A 35 15.80 12.18 6.30
N LEU A 36 16.67 12.82 7.09
CA LEU A 36 18.07 12.38 7.27
C LEU A 36 18.15 10.98 7.89
N ALA A 37 17.33 10.69 8.91
CA ALA A 37 17.29 9.37 9.55
C ALA A 37 16.87 8.27 8.55
N THR A 38 15.89 8.55 7.68
CA THR A 38 15.45 7.59 6.66
C THR A 38 16.48 7.42 5.53
N VAL A 39 17.16 8.48 5.13
CA VAL A 39 18.29 8.40 4.19
C VAL A 39 19.43 7.59 4.79
N GLY A 40 19.76 7.80 6.06
CA GLY A 40 20.76 7.01 6.79
C GLY A 40 20.37 5.53 6.84
N ALA A 41 19.11 5.22 7.10
CA ALA A 41 18.59 3.85 7.06
C ALA A 41 18.67 3.22 5.67
N LEU A 42 18.39 3.99 4.61
CA LEU A 42 18.52 3.54 3.22
C LEU A 42 19.99 3.24 2.87
N VAL A 43 20.91 4.12 3.24
CA VAL A 43 22.36 3.90 3.01
C VAL A 43 22.84 2.65 3.75
N ALA A 44 22.40 2.46 5.00
CA ALA A 44 22.72 1.25 5.76
C ALA A 44 22.15 -0.02 5.10
N ALA A 45 20.93 0.02 4.57
CA ALA A 45 20.32 -1.09 3.83
C ALA A 45 21.08 -1.40 2.53
N LEU A 46 21.48 -0.38 1.78
CA LEU A 46 22.28 -0.54 0.56
C LEU A 46 23.65 -1.16 0.83
N ALA A 47 24.26 -0.92 2.01
CA ALA A 47 25.52 -1.54 2.39
C ALA A 47 25.39 -3.07 2.60
N VAL A 48 24.20 -3.55 2.98
CA VAL A 48 23.90 -4.98 3.20
C VAL A 48 23.43 -5.67 1.91
N LEU A 49 22.92 -4.92 0.93
CA LEU A 49 22.36 -5.45 -0.32
C LEU A 49 23.28 -6.43 -1.08
N PRO A 50 24.60 -6.20 -1.24
CA PRO A 50 25.46 -7.12 -1.99
C PRO A 50 25.52 -8.53 -1.40
N ALA A 51 25.37 -8.70 -0.10
CA ALA A 51 25.34 -10.01 0.56
C ALA A 51 24.04 -10.77 0.21
N THR A 52 22.89 -10.10 0.30
CA THR A 52 21.60 -10.72 -0.05
C THR A 52 21.46 -11.00 -1.56
N MET A 53 22.12 -10.23 -2.43
CA MET A 53 22.21 -10.53 -3.87
C MET A 53 22.96 -11.83 -4.14
N ARG A 54 23.94 -12.19 -3.30
CA ARG A 54 24.66 -13.48 -3.39
C ARG A 54 23.89 -14.64 -2.75
N GLY A 55 22.68 -14.39 -2.26
CA GLY A 55 21.86 -15.39 -1.56
C GLY A 55 22.27 -15.62 -0.11
N GLU A 56 23.15 -14.78 0.45
CA GLU A 56 23.52 -14.88 1.86
C GLU A 56 22.36 -14.45 2.76
N VAL A 57 22.15 -15.17 3.85
CA VAL A 57 21.21 -14.83 4.89
C VAL A 57 21.96 -14.30 6.08
N LEU A 58 21.73 -13.04 6.42
CA LEU A 58 22.39 -12.39 7.54
C LEU A 58 21.50 -12.41 8.78
N THR A 59 22.05 -12.76 9.93
CA THR A 59 21.30 -12.85 11.19
C THR A 59 21.97 -12.06 12.28
N ALA A 60 21.17 -11.34 13.07
CA ALA A 60 21.62 -10.62 14.26
C ALA A 60 20.70 -10.99 15.43
N THR A 61 21.23 -11.69 16.43
CA THR A 61 20.51 -12.00 17.66
C THR A 61 20.79 -10.92 18.68
N LEU A 62 19.74 -10.21 19.11
CA LEU A 62 19.84 -9.10 20.05
C LEU A 62 19.74 -9.58 21.50
N THR A 63 18.76 -10.39 21.81
CA THR A 63 18.61 -11.02 23.14
C THR A 63 17.74 -12.27 23.04
N PRO A 64 17.96 -13.32 23.82
CA PRO A 64 16.95 -14.34 24.07
C PRO A 64 15.78 -13.67 24.83
N VAL A 65 14.54 -13.81 24.33
CA VAL A 65 13.39 -13.06 24.87
C VAL A 65 12.63 -13.87 25.91
N TRP A 66 12.58 -15.21 25.79
CA TRP A 66 11.87 -16.07 26.74
C TRP A 66 12.42 -17.50 26.76
N ASP A 67 12.17 -18.21 27.87
CA ASP A 67 12.45 -19.64 28.01
C ASP A 67 11.67 -20.54 27.01
N ALA A 68 10.69 -19.96 26.30
CA ALA A 68 9.87 -20.62 25.28
C ALA A 68 10.53 -20.70 23.88
N GLY A 69 11.83 -20.42 23.76
CA GLY A 69 12.56 -20.55 22.48
C GLY A 69 12.40 -19.39 21.50
N ALA A 70 11.74 -18.28 21.89
CA ALA A 70 11.69 -17.09 21.08
C ALA A 70 12.92 -16.20 21.38
N ALA A 71 13.55 -15.66 20.34
CA ALA A 71 14.65 -14.72 20.45
C ALA A 71 14.32 -13.44 19.68
N LEU A 72 14.66 -12.30 20.26
CA LEU A 72 14.66 -11.06 19.49
C LEU A 72 15.84 -11.10 18.50
N ALA A 73 15.59 -11.73 17.36
CA ALA A 73 16.56 -11.90 16.30
C ALA A 73 16.03 -11.32 14.98
N LEU A 74 16.89 -10.70 14.23
CA LEU A 74 16.63 -10.23 12.87
C LEU A 74 17.34 -11.17 11.89
N ARG A 75 16.64 -11.55 10.84
CA ARG A 75 17.13 -12.37 9.74
C ARG A 75 16.83 -11.65 8.43
N VAL A 76 17.86 -11.20 7.75
CA VAL A 76 17.77 -10.50 6.48
C VAL A 76 18.14 -11.45 5.36
N ASP A 77 17.13 -11.94 4.68
CA ASP A 77 17.20 -12.66 3.41
C ASP A 77 16.76 -11.75 2.24
N GLY A 78 16.70 -12.26 1.03
CA GLY A 78 16.28 -11.49 -0.15
C GLY A 78 14.89 -10.85 0.00
N LEU A 79 13.92 -11.54 0.61
CA LEU A 79 12.57 -10.97 0.84
C LEU A 79 12.62 -9.84 1.87
N ALA A 80 13.31 -10.03 2.97
CA ALA A 80 13.49 -8.99 3.99
C ALA A 80 14.18 -7.75 3.39
N MET A 81 15.21 -7.94 2.54
CA MET A 81 15.91 -6.86 1.85
C MET A 81 14.99 -6.11 0.89
N LEU A 82 14.11 -6.81 0.15
CA LEU A 82 13.13 -6.18 -0.73
C LEU A 82 12.24 -5.19 0.03
N PHE A 83 11.66 -5.63 1.15
CA PHE A 83 10.78 -4.77 1.96
C PHE A 83 11.56 -3.67 2.70
N THR A 84 12.80 -3.94 3.11
CA THR A 84 13.69 -2.95 3.73
C THR A 84 14.03 -1.82 2.77
N LEU A 85 14.45 -2.14 1.55
CA LEU A 85 14.74 -1.13 0.52
C LEU A 85 13.49 -0.36 0.10
N MET A 86 12.36 -1.05 -0.09
CA MET A 86 11.10 -0.40 -0.41
C MET A 86 10.68 0.58 0.70
N GLY A 87 10.72 0.16 1.96
CA GLY A 87 10.31 0.98 3.10
C GLY A 87 11.22 2.17 3.34
N THR A 88 12.55 1.98 3.25
CA THR A 88 13.53 3.06 3.46
C THR A 88 13.56 4.05 2.30
N PHE A 89 13.50 3.59 1.05
CA PHE A 89 13.47 4.48 -0.12
C PHE A 89 12.18 5.30 -0.18
N ALA A 90 11.03 4.66 -0.05
CA ALA A 90 9.75 5.37 -0.02
C ALA A 90 9.66 6.29 1.21
N GLY A 91 10.14 5.83 2.37
CA GLY A 91 10.24 6.64 3.58
C GLY A 91 11.09 7.89 3.39
N ALA A 92 12.28 7.76 2.79
CA ALA A 92 13.16 8.89 2.50
C ALA A 92 12.50 9.90 1.55
N ALA A 93 11.88 9.44 0.47
CA ALA A 93 11.18 10.30 -0.48
C ALA A 93 9.99 11.03 0.15
N ILE A 94 9.15 10.30 0.90
CA ILE A 94 7.94 10.84 1.52
C ILE A 94 8.26 11.78 2.67
N LEU A 95 9.26 11.46 3.51
CA LEU A 95 9.68 12.37 4.59
C LEU A 95 10.39 13.62 4.05
N THR A 96 11.12 13.52 2.93
CA THR A 96 11.65 14.69 2.22
C THR A 96 10.50 15.58 1.69
N PHE A 97 9.46 14.99 1.11
CA PHE A 97 8.24 15.70 0.74
C PHE A 97 7.59 16.38 1.95
N SER A 98 7.50 15.69 3.07
CA SER A 98 6.80 16.17 4.26
C SER A 98 7.46 17.38 4.94
N ILE A 99 8.76 17.65 4.69
CA ILE A 99 9.49 18.79 5.24
C ILE A 99 8.73 20.10 5.02
N ARG A 100 8.28 20.31 3.78
CA ARG A 100 7.55 21.53 3.39
C ARG A 100 6.04 21.37 3.44
N TYR A 101 5.53 20.14 3.26
CA TYR A 101 4.11 19.86 3.35
C TYR A 101 3.56 20.08 4.77
N MET A 102 4.33 19.75 5.81
CA MET A 102 3.95 19.87 7.23
C MET A 102 4.48 21.15 7.89
N GLU A 103 5.11 22.06 7.15
CA GLU A 103 5.77 23.25 7.71
C GLU A 103 4.81 24.15 8.48
N ASP A 104 3.60 24.31 7.96
CA ASP A 104 2.56 25.19 8.52
C ASP A 104 1.80 24.54 9.69
N GLU A 105 2.00 23.24 9.95
CA GLU A 105 1.39 22.54 11.08
C GLU A 105 2.12 22.90 12.37
N ARG A 106 1.51 23.79 13.14
CA ARG A 106 2.09 24.30 14.40
C ARG A 106 2.09 23.28 15.54
N GLN A 107 1.17 22.31 15.52
CA GLN A 107 0.99 21.33 16.58
C GLN A 107 1.19 19.90 16.06
N GLY A 108 1.74 19.02 16.90
CA GLY A 108 1.86 17.60 16.59
C GLY A 108 3.04 17.20 15.71
N GLY A 109 3.92 18.11 15.27
CA GLY A 109 5.06 17.78 14.42
C GLY A 109 5.97 16.69 15.00
N THR A 110 6.26 16.71 16.30
CA THR A 110 7.01 15.66 16.98
C THR A 110 6.30 14.31 16.90
N ARG A 111 5.01 14.27 17.25
CA ARG A 111 4.20 13.05 17.17
C ARG A 111 4.18 12.51 15.75
N PHE A 112 3.99 13.38 14.75
CA PHE A 112 3.98 13.00 13.34
C PHE A 112 5.29 12.33 12.92
N TYR A 113 6.42 13.03 13.05
CA TYR A 113 7.71 12.53 12.58
C TYR A 113 8.22 11.32 13.37
N ALA A 114 8.08 11.31 14.70
CA ALA A 114 8.45 10.17 15.52
C ALA A 114 7.63 8.93 15.14
N THR A 115 6.30 9.06 15.01
CA THR A 115 5.45 7.93 14.65
C THR A 115 5.72 7.45 13.21
N MET A 116 6.00 8.35 12.25
CA MET A 116 6.38 7.97 10.89
C MET A 116 7.67 7.14 10.86
N LEU A 117 8.68 7.51 11.66
CA LEU A 117 9.95 6.77 11.77
C LEU A 117 9.74 5.40 12.43
N VAL A 118 8.96 5.32 13.51
CA VAL A 118 8.60 4.04 14.16
C VAL A 118 7.77 3.16 13.21
N PHE A 119 6.91 3.76 12.40
CA PHE A 119 6.11 3.04 11.41
C PHE A 119 6.97 2.35 10.35
N ILE A 120 7.98 3.06 9.83
CA ILE A 120 8.94 2.48 8.87
C ILE A 120 9.80 1.42 9.59
N ALA A 121 10.33 1.71 10.79
CA ALA A 121 11.09 0.74 11.58
C ALA A 121 10.29 -0.54 11.85
N GLY A 122 9.01 -0.42 12.17
CA GLY A 122 8.10 -1.55 12.36
C GLY A 122 7.99 -2.45 11.11
N LEU A 123 7.94 -1.85 9.91
CA LEU A 123 7.97 -2.62 8.66
C LEU A 123 9.30 -3.38 8.50
N LEU A 124 10.42 -2.71 8.79
CA LEU A 124 11.74 -3.34 8.67
C LEU A 124 11.87 -4.52 9.66
N VAL A 125 11.43 -4.33 10.90
CA VAL A 125 11.41 -5.41 11.90
C VAL A 125 10.47 -6.53 11.47
N LEU A 126 9.25 -6.23 10.99
CA LEU A 126 8.33 -7.24 10.47
C LEU A 126 8.99 -8.08 9.37
N ALA A 127 9.63 -7.40 8.40
CA ALA A 127 10.24 -8.05 7.24
C ALA A 127 11.46 -8.91 7.61
N SER A 128 12.21 -8.52 8.64
CA SER A 128 13.44 -9.19 9.08
C SER A 128 13.26 -10.03 10.35
N ALA A 129 12.06 -10.13 10.92
CA ALA A 129 11.81 -10.96 12.10
C ALA A 129 12.21 -12.42 11.85
N ALA A 130 13.06 -12.98 12.71
CA ALA A 130 13.48 -14.36 12.60
C ALA A 130 12.34 -15.34 12.97
N ASP A 131 11.44 -14.92 13.84
CA ASP A 131 10.32 -15.72 14.28
C ASP A 131 8.95 -15.02 14.15
N LEU A 132 7.90 -15.82 14.18
CA LEU A 132 6.50 -15.41 14.04
C LEU A 132 6.03 -14.45 15.14
N LEU A 133 6.54 -14.59 16.38
CA LEU A 133 6.10 -13.76 17.49
C LEU A 133 6.66 -12.34 17.36
N VAL A 134 7.95 -12.20 17.02
CA VAL A 134 8.56 -10.89 16.73
C VAL A 134 7.87 -10.24 15.52
N ALA A 135 7.57 -11.03 14.48
CA ALA A 135 6.80 -10.55 13.33
C ALA A 135 5.42 -10.03 13.76
N TYR A 136 4.70 -10.73 14.65
CA TYR A 136 3.40 -10.30 15.16
C TYR A 136 3.49 -9.01 15.98
N VAL A 137 4.47 -8.90 16.87
CA VAL A 137 4.70 -7.67 17.64
C VAL A 137 4.93 -6.48 16.70
N ALA A 138 5.79 -6.64 15.69
CA ALA A 138 6.02 -5.60 14.69
C ALA A 138 4.75 -5.28 13.88
N TRP A 139 3.96 -6.29 13.55
CA TRP A 139 2.64 -6.14 12.90
C TRP A 139 1.69 -5.26 13.73
N GLU A 140 1.64 -5.43 15.03
CA GLU A 140 0.79 -4.63 15.92
C GLU A 140 1.35 -3.21 16.10
N VAL A 141 2.68 -3.04 16.19
CA VAL A 141 3.32 -1.70 16.22
C VAL A 141 2.95 -0.90 14.97
N ILE A 142 3.01 -1.51 13.79
CA ILE A 142 2.55 -0.89 12.53
C ILE A 142 1.07 -0.50 12.62
N GLY A 143 0.22 -1.35 13.23
CA GLY A 143 -1.21 -1.08 13.46
C GLY A 143 -1.44 0.15 14.31
N LEU A 144 -0.77 0.25 15.45
CA LEU A 144 -0.85 1.39 16.38
C LEU A 144 -0.32 2.68 15.76
N CYS A 145 0.81 2.62 15.03
CA CYS A 145 1.33 3.77 14.30
C CYS A 145 0.31 4.28 13.27
N SER A 146 -0.32 3.38 12.51
CA SER A 146 -1.36 3.72 11.55
C SER A 146 -2.55 4.40 12.22
N TYR A 147 -3.06 3.86 13.33
CA TYR A 147 -4.12 4.46 14.13
C TYR A 147 -3.77 5.90 14.55
N SER A 148 -2.58 6.10 15.13
CA SER A 148 -2.10 7.40 15.58
C SER A 148 -1.96 8.42 14.44
N LEU A 149 -1.48 7.97 13.28
CA LEU A 149 -1.25 8.81 12.12
C LEU A 149 -2.54 9.14 11.36
N VAL A 150 -3.48 8.20 11.23
CA VAL A 150 -4.80 8.46 10.62
C VAL A 150 -5.61 9.40 11.50
N GLY A 151 -5.53 9.25 12.83
CA GLY A 151 -6.12 10.15 13.81
C GLY A 151 -5.28 11.39 14.10
N PHE A 152 -4.37 11.82 13.22
CA PHE A 152 -3.49 12.96 13.46
C PHE A 152 -4.27 14.22 13.85
N TRP A 153 -5.30 14.57 13.12
CA TRP A 153 -6.22 15.66 13.45
C TRP A 153 -7.35 15.18 14.37
N TYR A 154 -6.99 14.78 15.59
CA TYR A 154 -7.90 14.15 16.57
C TYR A 154 -9.08 15.04 17.01
N THR A 155 -9.06 16.34 16.71
CA THR A 155 -10.19 17.25 16.91
C THR A 155 -11.26 17.12 15.83
N GLN A 156 -10.94 16.51 14.69
CA GLN A 156 -11.86 16.28 13.60
C GLN A 156 -12.53 14.90 13.75
N LYS A 157 -13.86 14.88 13.86
CA LYS A 157 -14.63 13.64 14.04
C LYS A 157 -14.32 12.61 12.95
N ALA A 158 -14.23 13.04 11.68
CA ALA A 158 -13.95 12.16 10.56
C ALA A 158 -12.58 11.47 10.67
N ALA A 159 -11.54 12.16 11.18
CA ALA A 159 -10.22 11.56 11.37
C ALA A 159 -10.25 10.53 12.52
N VAL A 160 -10.97 10.81 13.61
CA VAL A 160 -11.11 9.89 14.74
C VAL A 160 -11.89 8.64 14.35
N ASP A 161 -13.03 8.80 13.65
CA ASP A 161 -13.85 7.69 13.21
C ASP A 161 -13.10 6.83 12.19
N GLY A 162 -12.37 7.45 11.26
CA GLY A 162 -11.49 6.76 10.32
C GLY A 162 -10.39 5.96 11.02
N ALA A 163 -9.70 6.56 11.99
CA ALA A 163 -8.68 5.88 12.77
C ALA A 163 -9.22 4.66 13.53
N ARG A 164 -10.38 4.80 14.18
CA ARG A 164 -11.05 3.70 14.87
C ARG A 164 -11.41 2.56 13.92
N LYS A 165 -11.95 2.87 12.74
CA LYS A 165 -12.31 1.87 11.73
C LYS A 165 -11.08 1.11 11.24
N VAL A 166 -9.98 1.82 10.95
CA VAL A 166 -8.69 1.21 10.60
C VAL A 166 -8.24 0.24 11.69
N LEU A 167 -8.18 0.70 12.96
CA LEU A 167 -7.74 -0.12 14.07
C LEU A 167 -8.62 -1.38 14.22
N VAL A 168 -9.94 -1.21 14.29
CA VAL A 168 -10.86 -2.33 14.56
C VAL A 168 -10.78 -3.40 13.47
N ILE A 169 -10.87 -3.02 12.20
CA ILE A 169 -10.87 -4.01 11.11
C ILE A 169 -9.54 -4.76 11.06
N THR A 170 -8.43 -4.03 11.13
CA THR A 170 -7.12 -4.66 10.94
C THR A 170 -6.61 -5.38 12.19
N HIS A 171 -7.00 -4.93 13.38
CA HIS A 171 -6.60 -5.56 14.63
C HIS A 171 -7.41 -6.83 14.91
N VAL A 172 -8.75 -6.77 14.73
CA VAL A 172 -9.61 -7.96 14.86
C VAL A 172 -9.20 -9.07 13.88
N ALA A 173 -8.93 -8.72 12.63
CA ALA A 173 -8.41 -9.68 11.67
C ALA A 173 -6.98 -10.15 12.05
N GLY A 174 -6.18 -9.29 12.67
CA GLY A 174 -4.84 -9.61 13.18
C GLY A 174 -4.82 -10.67 14.28
N TYR A 175 -5.91 -10.85 15.02
CA TYR A 175 -6.01 -11.98 15.96
C TYR A 175 -5.95 -13.35 15.26
N GLY A 176 -6.32 -13.43 13.98
CA GLY A 176 -6.08 -14.64 13.18
C GLY A 176 -4.60 -15.00 13.10
N PHE A 177 -3.71 -14.01 12.99
CA PHE A 177 -2.26 -14.24 13.01
C PHE A 177 -1.80 -14.74 14.40
N LEU A 178 -2.29 -14.15 15.48
CA LEU A 178 -1.97 -14.60 16.84
C LEU A 178 -2.44 -16.04 17.09
N VAL A 179 -3.67 -16.37 16.69
CA VAL A 179 -4.19 -17.75 16.82
C VAL A 179 -3.36 -18.73 15.99
N ALA A 180 -2.94 -18.35 14.78
CA ALA A 180 -2.04 -19.16 13.97
C ALA A 180 -0.70 -19.42 14.66
N ILE A 181 -0.10 -18.43 15.33
CA ILE A 181 1.12 -18.54 16.13
C ILE A 181 0.92 -19.57 17.25
N VAL A 182 -0.15 -19.45 18.03
CA VAL A 182 -0.45 -20.38 19.14
C VAL A 182 -0.61 -21.82 18.62
N LEU A 183 -1.35 -22.00 17.53
CA LEU A 183 -1.54 -23.34 16.93
C LEU A 183 -0.23 -23.93 16.40
N LEU A 184 0.64 -23.12 15.80
CA LEU A 184 1.96 -23.57 15.34
C LEU A 184 2.85 -23.95 16.52
N GLN A 185 2.93 -23.10 17.55
CA GLN A 185 3.71 -23.38 18.76
C GLN A 185 3.29 -24.69 19.44
N LEU A 186 1.99 -24.89 19.61
CA LEU A 186 1.46 -26.12 20.24
C LEU A 186 1.75 -27.40 19.42
N ARG A 187 1.85 -27.26 18.08
CA ARG A 187 2.05 -28.42 17.19
C ARG A 187 3.50 -28.74 16.92
N THR A 188 4.35 -27.71 16.84
CA THR A 188 5.73 -27.87 16.35
C THR A 188 6.79 -27.55 17.41
N GLY A 189 6.42 -26.83 18.47
CA GLY A 189 7.34 -26.35 19.49
C GLY A 189 8.29 -25.26 19.01
N THR A 190 8.08 -24.69 17.79
CA THR A 190 8.95 -23.66 17.21
C THR A 190 8.13 -22.58 16.52
N LEU A 191 8.66 -21.35 16.52
CA LEU A 191 8.12 -20.21 15.78
C LEU A 191 9.13 -19.63 14.77
N ASP A 192 10.30 -20.23 14.63
CA ASP A 192 11.32 -19.81 13.67
C ASP A 192 10.87 -20.15 12.24
N TRP A 193 10.85 -19.14 11.36
CA TRP A 193 10.55 -19.31 9.93
C TRP A 193 11.47 -20.29 9.22
N ALA A 194 12.68 -20.49 9.72
CA ALA A 194 13.69 -21.34 9.12
C ALA A 194 13.66 -22.77 9.61
N ASP A 195 12.92 -23.07 10.69
CA ASP A 195 12.84 -24.42 11.24
C ASP A 195 11.93 -25.29 10.38
N PRO A 196 12.43 -26.38 9.77
CA PRO A 196 11.63 -27.29 8.96
C PRO A 196 10.44 -27.92 9.70
N LYS A 197 10.48 -27.99 11.04
CA LYS A 197 9.37 -28.46 11.85
C LYS A 197 8.12 -27.61 11.70
N LEU A 198 8.28 -26.31 11.40
CA LEU A 198 7.16 -25.40 11.23
C LEU A 198 6.19 -25.87 10.13
N ALA A 199 6.73 -26.46 9.06
CA ALA A 199 5.94 -27.03 7.96
C ALA A 199 4.99 -28.13 8.41
N GLN A 200 5.32 -28.92 9.45
CA GLN A 200 4.49 -30.00 9.97
C GLN A 200 3.22 -29.47 10.65
N GLY A 201 3.29 -28.27 11.25
CA GLY A 201 2.14 -27.61 11.87
C GLY A 201 1.30 -26.78 10.91
N PHE A 202 1.78 -26.55 9.68
CA PHE A 202 1.18 -25.65 8.70
C PHE A 202 -0.01 -26.31 7.99
N THR A 203 -1.18 -26.15 8.57
CA THR A 203 -2.44 -26.71 8.04
C THR A 203 -3.24 -25.67 7.27
N VAL A 204 -4.29 -26.12 6.54
CA VAL A 204 -5.26 -25.24 5.86
C VAL A 204 -5.81 -24.16 6.80
N GLY A 205 -6.17 -24.58 8.03
CA GLY A 205 -6.72 -23.64 9.02
C GLY A 205 -5.72 -22.57 9.45
N VAL A 206 -4.46 -22.94 9.69
CA VAL A 206 -3.38 -22.01 10.00
C VAL A 206 -3.16 -21.05 8.82
N ALA A 207 -3.06 -21.59 7.61
CA ALA A 207 -2.87 -20.76 6.41
C ALA A 207 -4.06 -19.80 6.17
N ALA A 208 -5.31 -20.27 6.36
CA ALA A 208 -6.50 -19.43 6.24
C ALA A 208 -6.52 -18.29 7.26
N LEU A 209 -6.13 -18.53 8.50
CA LEU A 209 -6.02 -17.50 9.55
C LEU A 209 -4.98 -16.43 9.18
N LEU A 210 -3.81 -16.84 8.68
CA LEU A 210 -2.77 -15.93 8.21
C LEU A 210 -3.24 -15.13 6.98
N ILE A 211 -3.91 -15.79 6.02
CA ILE A 211 -4.45 -15.13 4.82
C ILE A 211 -5.52 -14.10 5.20
N VAL A 212 -6.46 -14.40 6.09
CA VAL A 212 -7.49 -13.44 6.53
C VAL A 212 -6.84 -12.21 7.20
N SER A 213 -5.83 -12.43 8.05
CA SER A 213 -5.07 -11.34 8.65
C SER A 213 -4.36 -10.48 7.59
N ALA A 214 -3.74 -11.12 6.60
CA ALA A 214 -3.08 -10.46 5.48
C ALA A 214 -4.08 -9.68 4.62
N MET A 215 -5.26 -10.24 4.34
CA MET A 215 -6.33 -9.60 3.56
C MET A 215 -6.77 -8.28 4.19
N ALA A 216 -6.92 -8.22 5.50
CA ALA A 216 -7.35 -7.01 6.19
C ALA A 216 -6.32 -5.88 6.07
N LYS A 217 -5.04 -6.15 6.28
CA LYS A 217 -3.98 -5.13 6.10
C LYS A 217 -3.74 -4.79 4.64
N SER A 218 -3.78 -5.78 3.73
CA SER A 218 -3.58 -5.56 2.29
C SER A 218 -4.86 -5.19 1.54
N VAL A 219 -5.91 -4.81 2.24
CA VAL A 219 -7.18 -4.27 1.71
C VAL A 219 -7.84 -5.12 0.64
N LEU A 220 -7.72 -6.43 0.73
CA LEU A 220 -8.42 -7.33 -0.18
C LEU A 220 -9.91 -7.36 0.15
N PHE A 221 -10.72 -7.53 -0.88
CA PHE A 221 -12.16 -7.66 -0.73
C PHE A 221 -12.51 -8.90 0.12
N PRO A 222 -13.43 -8.79 1.10
CA PRO A 222 -14.27 -7.64 1.48
C PRO A 222 -13.67 -6.78 2.61
N LEU A 223 -12.44 -7.01 3.08
CA LEU A 223 -11.82 -6.36 4.23
C LEU A 223 -11.18 -4.98 3.92
N HIS A 224 -11.57 -4.35 2.82
CA HIS A 224 -10.97 -3.11 2.29
C HIS A 224 -11.62 -1.82 2.80
N THR A 225 -12.76 -1.89 3.48
CA THR A 225 -13.63 -0.72 3.72
C THR A 225 -13.06 0.34 4.65
N TRP A 226 -11.98 0.05 5.35
CA TRP A 226 -11.27 1.02 6.19
C TRP A 226 -10.42 2.02 5.37
N ILE A 227 -10.03 1.65 4.13
CA ILE A 227 -9.03 2.41 3.38
C ILE A 227 -9.53 3.80 2.90
N PRO A 228 -10.79 3.97 2.43
CA PRO A 228 -11.31 5.29 2.09
C PRO A 228 -11.39 6.23 3.30
N GLU A 229 -11.64 5.70 4.49
CA GLU A 229 -11.76 6.49 5.72
C GLU A 229 -10.39 6.95 6.23
N ALA A 230 -9.31 6.20 5.93
CA ALA A 230 -7.94 6.60 6.22
C ALA A 230 -7.50 7.86 5.45
N MET A 231 -8.28 8.33 4.45
CA MET A 231 -7.97 9.53 3.66
C MET A 231 -8.10 10.84 4.42
N ASN A 232 -8.61 10.81 5.64
CA ASN A 232 -8.64 11.97 6.54
C ASN A 232 -7.26 12.29 7.17
N ALA A 233 -6.26 11.42 6.98
CA ALA A 233 -4.88 11.63 7.40
C ALA A 233 -4.16 12.72 6.57
N PRO A 234 -3.08 13.34 7.10
CA PRO A 234 -2.16 14.12 6.29
C PRO A 234 -1.64 13.33 5.09
N THR A 235 -1.41 13.99 3.95
CA THR A 235 -1.06 13.29 2.72
C THR A 235 0.23 12.47 2.79
N PRO A 236 1.32 12.89 3.47
CA PRO A 236 2.50 12.03 3.64
C PRO A 236 2.18 10.71 4.36
N VAL A 237 1.23 10.72 5.33
CA VAL A 237 0.74 9.48 5.97
C VAL A 237 0.05 8.60 4.94
N SER A 238 -0.89 9.16 4.16
CA SER A 238 -1.58 8.42 3.11
C SER A 238 -0.58 7.86 2.09
N ALA A 239 0.43 8.65 1.69
CA ALA A 239 1.47 8.20 0.77
C ALA A 239 2.22 6.98 1.32
N LEU A 240 2.70 7.02 2.56
CA LEU A 240 3.47 5.92 3.16
C LEU A 240 2.61 4.69 3.44
N LEU A 241 1.41 4.89 3.99
CA LEU A 241 0.48 3.83 4.36
C LEU A 241 0.05 3.02 3.13
N HIS A 242 -0.25 3.69 2.01
CA HIS A 242 -0.76 3.04 0.80
C HIS A 242 0.34 2.55 -0.14
N SER A 243 1.53 3.15 -0.11
CA SER A 243 2.60 2.76 -1.04
C SER A 243 3.50 1.66 -0.49
N ALA A 244 4.11 1.86 0.66
CA ALA A 244 5.26 1.06 1.07
C ALA A 244 5.11 0.33 2.40
N CYS A 245 4.32 0.84 3.37
CA CYS A 245 4.34 0.27 4.73
C CYS A 245 3.10 -0.58 5.04
N TYR A 246 1.98 0.03 5.36
CA TYR A 246 0.87 -0.67 5.99
C TYR A 246 0.29 -1.79 5.13
N VAL A 247 -0.13 -1.43 3.91
CA VAL A 247 -0.77 -2.37 2.99
C VAL A 247 0.19 -3.44 2.46
N LYS A 248 1.49 -3.24 2.66
CA LYS A 248 2.53 -4.20 2.27
C LYS A 248 2.83 -5.25 3.33
N ALA A 249 2.45 -5.00 4.58
CA ALA A 249 2.61 -5.97 5.66
C ALA A 249 1.87 -7.29 5.36
N GLY A 250 0.63 -7.24 4.86
CA GLY A 250 -0.08 -8.45 4.47
C GLY A 250 0.48 -9.11 3.21
N VAL A 251 0.96 -8.32 2.23
CA VAL A 251 1.69 -8.86 1.06
C VAL A 251 2.95 -9.62 1.52
N TYR A 252 3.71 -9.04 2.44
CA TYR A 252 4.86 -9.69 3.05
C TYR A 252 4.48 -11.02 3.70
N LEU A 253 3.41 -11.03 4.50
CA LEU A 253 2.96 -12.23 5.20
C LEU A 253 2.59 -13.35 4.20
N ILE A 254 1.82 -13.04 3.14
CA ILE A 254 1.49 -14.00 2.08
C ILE A 254 2.76 -14.53 1.40
N ALA A 255 3.70 -13.65 1.05
CA ALA A 255 4.95 -14.07 0.43
C ALA A 255 5.80 -14.93 1.38
N ARG A 256 5.92 -14.53 2.64
CA ARG A 256 6.72 -15.25 3.65
C ARG A 256 6.19 -16.66 3.93
N MET A 257 4.89 -16.89 3.81
CA MET A 257 4.31 -18.24 3.98
C MET A 257 4.93 -19.27 3.03
N TYR A 258 5.44 -18.86 1.86
CA TYR A 258 6.14 -19.78 0.93
C TYR A 258 7.46 -20.32 1.51
N SER A 259 8.12 -19.59 2.43
CA SER A 259 9.37 -20.08 3.06
C SER A 259 9.15 -21.25 4.02
N ILE A 260 7.91 -21.52 4.43
CA ILE A 260 7.58 -22.66 5.32
C ILE A 260 7.58 -23.99 4.53
N GLY A 261 7.60 -23.93 3.21
CA GLY A 261 7.58 -25.09 2.34
C GLY A 261 6.34 -25.16 1.45
N PRO A 262 6.24 -26.18 0.58
CA PRO A 262 5.10 -26.31 -0.30
C PRO A 262 3.82 -26.41 0.52
N TRP A 263 2.87 -25.55 0.22
CA TRP A 263 1.55 -25.63 0.84
C TRP A 263 0.92 -26.98 0.46
N ASN A 264 0.73 -27.83 1.41
CA ASN A 264 0.06 -29.14 1.20
C ASN A 264 -1.40 -28.99 0.76
N VAL A 265 -1.85 -27.76 0.56
CA VAL A 265 -3.22 -27.41 0.21
C VAL A 265 -3.19 -26.31 -0.85
N ASP A 266 -3.95 -26.51 -1.91
CA ASP A 266 -4.13 -25.46 -2.94
C ASP A 266 -5.01 -24.31 -2.43
N LEU A 267 -4.38 -23.35 -1.74
CA LEU A 267 -4.98 -22.07 -1.41
C LEU A 267 -4.72 -21.00 -2.51
N GLY A 268 -3.93 -21.33 -3.51
CA GLY A 268 -3.57 -20.42 -4.59
C GLY A 268 -4.80 -20.03 -5.41
N THR A 269 -5.60 -20.98 -5.86
CA THR A 269 -6.79 -20.72 -6.68
C THR A 269 -7.86 -19.88 -5.95
N PRO A 270 -8.26 -20.19 -4.69
CA PRO A 270 -9.15 -19.31 -3.93
C PRO A 270 -8.59 -17.89 -3.73
N LEU A 271 -7.30 -17.77 -3.42
CA LEU A 271 -6.66 -16.48 -3.24
C LEU A 271 -6.59 -15.68 -4.55
N ALA A 272 -6.35 -16.35 -5.69
CA ALA A 272 -6.41 -15.75 -7.03
C ALA A 272 -7.82 -15.26 -7.38
N ALA A 273 -8.87 -16.00 -6.99
CA ALA A 273 -10.25 -15.55 -7.16
C ALA A 273 -10.57 -14.30 -6.32
N ILE A 274 -10.14 -14.27 -5.05
CA ILE A 274 -10.26 -13.09 -4.19
C ILE A 274 -9.49 -11.90 -4.80
N ALA A 275 -8.31 -12.14 -5.34
CA ALA A 275 -7.50 -11.12 -6.00
C ALA A 275 -8.21 -10.55 -7.24
N ALA A 276 -8.82 -11.40 -8.09
CA ALA A 276 -9.59 -10.98 -9.26
C ALA A 276 -10.80 -10.11 -8.87
N ILE A 277 -11.56 -10.52 -7.85
CA ILE A 277 -12.68 -9.73 -7.30
C ILE A 277 -12.17 -8.39 -6.78
N THR A 278 -11.03 -8.39 -6.07
CA THR A 278 -10.41 -7.18 -5.50
C THR A 278 -9.97 -6.21 -6.60
N ILE A 279 -9.39 -6.71 -7.70
CA ILE A 279 -9.02 -5.90 -8.88
C ILE A 279 -10.24 -5.15 -9.41
N LEU A 280 -11.32 -5.87 -9.67
CA LEU A 280 -12.53 -5.31 -10.28
C LEU A 280 -13.29 -4.39 -9.33
N ALA A 281 -13.56 -4.85 -8.10
CA ALA A 281 -14.27 -4.05 -7.10
C ALA A 281 -13.54 -2.73 -6.82
N GLY A 282 -12.22 -2.78 -6.62
CA GLY A 282 -11.43 -1.58 -6.34
C GLY A 282 -11.51 -0.54 -7.44
N VAL A 283 -11.37 -0.94 -8.71
CA VAL A 283 -11.43 0.02 -9.83
C VAL A 283 -12.83 0.54 -10.08
N ILE A 284 -13.87 -0.29 -9.95
CA ILE A 284 -15.27 0.13 -10.09
C ILE A 284 -15.60 1.19 -9.03
N PHE A 285 -15.25 0.95 -7.76
CA PHE A 285 -15.47 1.96 -6.71
C PHE A 285 -14.64 3.23 -6.93
N ALA A 286 -13.44 3.15 -7.51
CA ALA A 286 -12.61 4.31 -7.85
C ALA A 286 -13.26 5.21 -8.91
N LEU A 287 -13.94 4.63 -9.90
CA LEU A 287 -14.59 5.38 -10.99
C LEU A 287 -15.64 6.37 -10.48
N LYS A 288 -16.34 6.04 -9.40
CA LYS A 288 -17.36 6.89 -8.79
C LYS A 288 -16.78 8.07 -8.00
N GLN A 289 -15.51 8.00 -7.57
CA GLN A 289 -14.97 8.99 -6.65
C GLN A 289 -14.72 10.33 -7.33
N THR A 290 -15.14 11.42 -6.68
CA THR A 290 -14.79 12.81 -7.02
C THR A 290 -13.66 13.35 -6.14
N ASP A 291 -13.44 12.78 -4.97
CA ASP A 291 -12.30 13.11 -4.11
C ASP A 291 -11.03 12.40 -4.61
N LEU A 292 -9.99 13.19 -4.94
CA LEU A 292 -8.75 12.68 -5.53
C LEU A 292 -8.03 11.66 -4.62
N LYS A 293 -8.01 11.86 -3.30
CA LYS A 293 -7.40 10.91 -2.36
C LYS A 293 -8.22 9.63 -2.23
N ARG A 294 -9.56 9.71 -2.19
CA ARG A 294 -10.44 8.53 -2.15
C ARG A 294 -10.35 7.71 -3.44
N LEU A 295 -10.26 8.38 -4.59
CA LEU A 295 -9.99 7.72 -5.87
C LEU A 295 -8.69 6.91 -5.82
N LEU A 296 -7.61 7.53 -5.35
CA LEU A 296 -6.32 6.84 -5.16
C LEU A 296 -6.41 5.70 -4.14
N ALA A 297 -7.21 5.84 -3.09
CA ALA A 297 -7.42 4.79 -2.08
C ALA A 297 -8.06 3.54 -2.69
N PHE A 298 -9.13 3.67 -3.46
CA PHE A 298 -9.77 2.53 -4.14
C PHE A 298 -8.87 1.92 -5.22
N HIS A 299 -8.07 2.73 -5.90
CA HIS A 299 -7.02 2.19 -6.77
C HIS A 299 -5.94 1.44 -5.99
N THR A 300 -5.70 1.72 -4.70
CA THR A 300 -4.82 0.87 -3.89
C THR A 300 -5.41 -0.52 -3.70
N VAL A 301 -6.72 -0.62 -3.45
CA VAL A 301 -7.44 -1.90 -3.38
C VAL A 301 -7.23 -2.69 -4.67
N SER A 302 -7.57 -2.10 -5.81
CA SER A 302 -7.44 -2.74 -7.12
C SER A 302 -6.00 -3.21 -7.39
N GLN A 303 -5.00 -2.36 -7.14
CA GLN A 303 -3.60 -2.66 -7.47
C GLN A 303 -2.99 -3.70 -6.51
N LEU A 304 -3.41 -3.78 -5.26
CA LEU A 304 -3.02 -4.86 -4.36
C LEU A 304 -3.64 -6.20 -4.77
N GLY A 305 -4.81 -6.16 -5.40
CA GLY A 305 -5.35 -7.33 -6.09
C GLY A 305 -4.37 -7.91 -7.11
N TYR A 306 -3.71 -7.08 -7.95
CA TYR A 306 -2.66 -7.55 -8.88
C TYR A 306 -1.44 -8.12 -8.16
N VAL A 307 -0.96 -7.46 -7.09
CA VAL A 307 0.19 -7.97 -6.32
C VAL A 307 -0.10 -9.35 -5.77
N VAL A 308 -1.27 -9.51 -5.12
CA VAL A 308 -1.68 -10.79 -4.54
C VAL A 308 -2.00 -11.83 -5.61
N ALA A 309 -2.53 -11.42 -6.78
CA ALA A 309 -2.72 -12.29 -7.92
C ALA A 309 -1.41 -12.96 -8.35
N GLY A 310 -0.34 -12.18 -8.48
CA GLY A 310 0.99 -12.72 -8.79
C GLY A 310 1.46 -13.75 -7.76
N LEU A 311 1.34 -13.43 -6.47
CA LEU A 311 1.70 -14.37 -5.39
C LEU A 311 0.81 -15.61 -5.40
N ALA A 312 -0.49 -15.46 -5.62
CA ALA A 312 -1.46 -16.56 -5.60
C ALA A 312 -1.28 -17.59 -6.72
N ILE A 313 -0.62 -17.23 -7.83
CA ILE A 313 -0.25 -18.16 -8.91
C ILE A 313 0.64 -19.28 -8.37
N GLY A 314 1.48 -19.02 -7.36
CA GLY A 314 2.24 -20.02 -6.63
C GLY A 314 3.38 -20.67 -7.43
N THR A 315 3.80 -20.09 -8.53
CA THR A 315 4.99 -20.48 -9.32
C THR A 315 6.10 -19.45 -9.13
N GLY A 316 7.35 -19.83 -9.37
CA GLY A 316 8.47 -18.89 -9.31
C GLY A 316 8.26 -17.67 -10.22
N TYR A 317 7.71 -17.88 -11.42
CA TYR A 317 7.33 -16.80 -12.32
C TYR A 317 6.23 -15.91 -11.71
N GLY A 318 5.16 -16.48 -11.14
CA GLY A 318 4.07 -15.73 -10.51
C GLY A 318 4.53 -14.92 -9.30
N VAL A 319 5.31 -15.53 -8.41
CA VAL A 319 5.85 -14.87 -7.21
C VAL A 319 6.79 -13.72 -7.60
N THR A 320 7.69 -13.95 -8.58
CA THR A 320 8.57 -12.90 -9.13
C THR A 320 7.76 -11.74 -9.70
N ALA A 321 6.69 -12.03 -10.46
CA ALA A 321 5.79 -11.02 -11.01
C ALA A 321 5.08 -10.21 -9.91
N GLY A 322 4.56 -10.88 -8.88
CA GLY A 322 3.90 -10.27 -7.73
C GLY A 322 4.83 -9.36 -6.92
N LEU A 323 6.07 -9.80 -6.67
CA LEU A 323 7.08 -9.01 -5.95
C LEU A 323 7.55 -7.80 -6.76
N PHE A 324 7.76 -7.96 -8.08
CA PHE A 324 8.06 -6.83 -8.96
C PHE A 324 6.91 -5.81 -8.99
N TYR A 325 5.65 -6.29 -9.03
CA TYR A 325 4.49 -5.40 -8.95
C TYR A 325 4.39 -4.70 -7.59
N CYS A 326 4.75 -5.38 -6.51
CA CYS A 326 4.77 -4.82 -5.16
C CYS A 326 5.66 -3.57 -5.07
N LEU A 327 6.87 -3.64 -5.63
CA LEU A 327 7.82 -2.51 -5.71
C LEU A 327 7.32 -1.43 -6.68
N SER A 328 6.84 -1.82 -7.85
CA SER A 328 6.26 -0.88 -8.84
C SER A 328 5.09 -0.10 -8.25
N HIS A 329 4.20 -0.78 -7.51
CA HIS A 329 3.09 -0.16 -6.82
C HIS A 329 3.55 0.86 -5.76
N ALA A 330 4.61 0.56 -5.01
CA ALA A 330 5.15 1.49 -4.03
C ALA A 330 5.57 2.81 -4.70
N LEU A 331 6.24 2.74 -5.85
CA LEU A 331 6.73 3.89 -6.59
C LEU A 331 5.59 4.76 -7.13
N PHE A 332 4.72 4.20 -7.98
CA PHE A 332 3.68 5.04 -8.58
C PHE A 332 2.62 5.50 -7.57
N LYS A 333 2.30 4.73 -6.53
CA LYS A 333 1.33 5.14 -5.52
C LYS A 333 1.85 6.25 -4.62
N GLY A 334 3.08 6.13 -4.14
CA GLY A 334 3.71 7.18 -3.36
C GLY A 334 3.76 8.50 -4.13
N THR A 335 4.15 8.44 -5.41
CA THR A 335 4.15 9.60 -6.32
C THR A 335 2.75 10.22 -6.43
N LEU A 336 1.73 9.41 -6.77
CA LEU A 336 0.36 9.90 -6.97
C LEU A 336 -0.23 10.55 -5.72
N PHE A 337 -0.02 9.94 -4.54
CA PHE A 337 -0.49 10.55 -3.29
C PHE A 337 0.24 11.86 -2.99
N MET A 338 1.55 11.94 -3.19
CA MET A 338 2.30 13.18 -2.98
C MET A 338 1.86 14.26 -3.97
N CYS A 339 1.60 13.94 -5.25
CA CYS A 339 1.02 14.88 -6.21
C CYS A 339 -0.37 15.37 -5.76
N ALA A 340 -1.26 14.47 -5.32
CA ALA A 340 -2.56 14.84 -4.78
C ALA A 340 -2.43 15.75 -3.54
N GLY A 341 -1.42 15.51 -2.70
CA GLY A 341 -1.07 16.38 -1.59
C GLY A 341 -0.61 17.75 -2.02
N SER A 342 0.23 17.83 -3.05
CA SER A 342 0.70 19.11 -3.61
C SER A 342 -0.47 19.91 -4.19
N VAL A 343 -1.39 19.26 -4.90
CA VAL A 343 -2.63 19.90 -5.40
C VAL A 343 -3.46 20.43 -4.23
N GLN A 344 -3.73 19.60 -3.22
CA GLN A 344 -4.50 20.01 -2.04
C GLN A 344 -3.83 21.16 -1.29
N HIS A 345 -2.50 21.14 -1.15
CA HIS A 345 -1.74 22.20 -0.49
C HIS A 345 -1.81 23.53 -1.22
N ALA A 346 -1.77 23.50 -2.57
CA ALA A 346 -1.79 24.69 -3.41
C ALA A 346 -3.20 25.27 -3.62
N THR A 347 -4.24 24.45 -3.61
CA THR A 347 -5.62 24.85 -3.97
C THR A 347 -6.59 24.84 -2.78
N GLY A 348 -6.23 24.23 -1.65
CA GLY A 348 -7.11 24.01 -0.51
C GLY A 348 -8.18 22.93 -0.73
N THR A 349 -8.28 22.33 -1.92
CA THR A 349 -9.30 21.32 -2.25
C THR A 349 -8.69 20.08 -2.90
N ARG A 350 -9.39 18.96 -2.79
CA ARG A 350 -9.09 17.69 -3.45
C ARG A 350 -10.28 17.17 -4.26
N ASP A 351 -11.33 17.98 -4.36
CA ASP A 351 -12.54 17.65 -5.10
C ASP A 351 -12.34 17.94 -6.59
N LEU A 352 -12.37 16.90 -7.41
CA LEU A 352 -12.18 16.97 -8.86
C LEU A 352 -13.24 17.84 -9.56
N THR A 353 -14.40 18.04 -8.96
CA THR A 353 -15.45 18.92 -9.50
C THR A 353 -15.11 20.40 -9.36
N ARG A 354 -14.17 20.72 -8.45
CA ARG A 354 -13.72 22.10 -8.15
C ARG A 354 -12.28 22.36 -8.61
N LEU A 355 -11.64 21.39 -9.26
CA LEU A 355 -10.29 21.49 -9.81
C LEU A 355 -10.35 21.70 -11.33
N GLY A 356 -9.24 22.05 -11.95
CA GLY A 356 -9.08 22.18 -13.40
C GLY A 356 -7.94 23.13 -13.78
N GLY A 357 -7.32 22.91 -14.94
CA GLY A 357 -6.34 23.83 -15.55
C GLY A 357 -5.03 23.99 -14.78
N LEU A 358 -4.71 23.12 -13.83
CA LEU A 358 -3.54 23.29 -12.97
C LEU A 358 -2.20 23.09 -13.68
N ALA A 359 -2.18 22.47 -14.87
CA ALA A 359 -0.93 22.21 -15.61
C ALA A 359 -0.13 23.50 -15.89
N ALA A 360 -0.80 24.62 -16.15
CA ALA A 360 -0.14 25.91 -16.40
C ALA A 360 0.50 26.51 -15.13
N LYS A 361 -0.02 26.18 -13.95
CA LYS A 361 0.45 26.70 -12.65
C LYS A 361 1.38 25.73 -11.92
N MET A 362 1.23 24.44 -12.18
CA MET A 362 1.97 23.34 -11.53
C MET A 362 2.58 22.37 -12.56
N PRO A 363 3.44 22.85 -13.49
CA PRO A 363 3.93 22.06 -14.62
C PRO A 363 4.74 20.85 -14.18
N TRP A 364 5.61 20.96 -13.17
CA TRP A 364 6.42 19.86 -12.66
C TRP A 364 5.57 18.83 -11.93
N THR A 365 4.65 19.28 -11.08
CA THR A 365 3.68 18.36 -10.42
C THR A 365 2.84 17.63 -11.47
N THR A 366 2.42 18.30 -12.54
CA THR A 366 1.67 17.70 -13.64
C THR A 366 2.49 16.63 -14.37
N LEU A 367 3.73 16.94 -14.72
CA LEU A 367 4.62 15.97 -15.38
C LEU A 367 4.82 14.71 -14.51
N ILE A 368 5.12 14.89 -13.24
CA ILE A 368 5.31 13.81 -12.28
C ILE A 368 4.03 12.98 -12.12
N TRP A 369 2.87 13.64 -12.06
CA TRP A 369 1.56 12.97 -12.04
C TRP A 369 1.34 12.11 -13.29
N VAL A 370 1.58 12.66 -14.48
CA VAL A 370 1.38 11.96 -15.76
C VAL A 370 2.26 10.71 -15.85
N VAL A 371 3.52 10.80 -15.42
CA VAL A 371 4.43 9.64 -15.37
C VAL A 371 3.86 8.54 -14.45
N ALA A 372 3.42 8.89 -13.25
CA ALA A 372 2.89 7.93 -12.30
C ALA A 372 1.51 7.38 -12.74
N ALA A 373 0.66 8.22 -13.35
CA ALA A 373 -0.62 7.82 -13.93
C ALA A 373 -0.44 6.87 -15.12
N ALA A 374 0.55 7.12 -15.98
CA ALA A 374 0.93 6.20 -17.04
C ALA A 374 1.41 4.86 -16.49
N SER A 375 2.21 4.90 -15.42
CA SER A 375 2.72 3.68 -14.78
C SER A 375 1.60 2.83 -14.18
N ILE A 376 0.70 3.40 -13.38
CA ILE A 376 -0.41 2.63 -12.78
C ILE A 376 -1.38 2.10 -13.85
N ALA A 377 -1.60 2.84 -14.93
CA ALA A 377 -2.40 2.39 -16.06
C ALA A 377 -1.72 1.21 -16.82
N GLY A 378 -0.41 1.13 -16.77
CA GLY A 378 0.37 0.12 -17.48
C GLY A 378 0.75 0.55 -18.89
N VAL A 379 1.12 1.82 -19.06
CA VAL A 379 1.64 2.33 -20.34
C VAL A 379 3.06 1.78 -20.55
N PRO A 380 3.40 1.29 -21.77
CA PRO A 380 4.75 0.81 -22.07
C PRO A 380 5.84 1.81 -21.70
N LEU A 381 7.05 1.32 -21.43
CA LEU A 381 8.21 2.05 -20.93
C LEU A 381 8.10 2.45 -19.44
N THR A 382 7.05 2.03 -18.75
CA THR A 382 6.93 2.19 -17.28
C THR A 382 6.99 0.84 -16.56
N ASN A 383 7.41 0.87 -15.30
CA ASN A 383 7.49 -0.34 -14.49
C ASN A 383 6.14 -1.05 -14.28
N GLY A 384 5.02 -0.28 -14.26
CA GLY A 384 3.68 -0.86 -14.14
C GLY A 384 3.27 -1.71 -15.34
N PHE A 385 3.73 -1.36 -16.55
CA PHE A 385 3.53 -2.18 -17.74
C PHE A 385 4.28 -3.52 -17.63
N VAL A 386 5.57 -3.48 -17.31
CA VAL A 386 6.38 -4.68 -17.11
C VAL A 386 5.76 -5.61 -16.08
N ALA A 387 5.35 -5.04 -14.95
CA ALA A 387 4.73 -5.79 -13.86
C ALA A 387 3.42 -6.48 -14.27
N LYS A 388 2.52 -5.79 -14.98
CA LYS A 388 1.27 -6.36 -15.48
C LYS A 388 1.51 -7.45 -16.52
N TRP A 389 2.43 -7.20 -17.44
CA TRP A 389 2.81 -8.18 -18.47
C TRP A 389 3.31 -9.49 -17.83
N LEU A 390 4.16 -9.39 -16.80
CA LEU A 390 4.65 -10.55 -16.06
C LEU A 390 3.50 -11.32 -15.38
N ILE A 391 2.56 -10.63 -14.72
CA ILE A 391 1.41 -11.29 -14.06
C ILE A 391 0.54 -12.00 -15.08
N PHE A 392 0.24 -11.37 -16.21
CA PHE A 392 -0.59 -11.98 -17.25
C PHE A 392 0.08 -13.20 -17.88
N GLY A 393 1.40 -13.12 -18.12
CA GLY A 393 2.18 -14.26 -18.59
C GLY A 393 2.15 -15.43 -17.61
N ALA A 394 2.39 -15.17 -16.32
CA ALA A 394 2.36 -16.19 -15.28
C ALA A 394 0.96 -16.81 -15.10
N ALA A 395 -0.10 -15.99 -15.17
CA ALA A 395 -1.49 -16.46 -15.10
C ALA A 395 -1.86 -17.33 -16.32
N LEU A 396 -1.35 -16.99 -17.51
CA LEU A 396 -1.54 -17.78 -18.72
C LEU A 396 -0.83 -19.13 -18.63
N ASP A 397 0.40 -19.17 -18.09
CA ASP A 397 1.15 -20.42 -17.89
C ASP A 397 0.43 -21.38 -16.93
N LYS A 398 -0.22 -20.84 -15.90
CA LYS A 398 -1.00 -21.60 -14.92
C LYS A 398 -2.43 -21.92 -15.43
N GLY A 399 -2.88 -21.36 -16.56
CA GLY A 399 -4.24 -21.55 -17.07
C GLY A 399 -5.33 -20.75 -16.34
N LEU A 400 -4.97 -19.74 -15.57
CA LEU A 400 -5.91 -18.90 -14.80
C LEU A 400 -6.51 -17.77 -15.66
N VAL A 401 -7.28 -18.16 -16.68
CA VAL A 401 -7.86 -17.24 -17.68
C VAL A 401 -8.75 -16.16 -17.02
N PHE A 402 -9.52 -16.51 -15.99
CA PHE A 402 -10.38 -15.57 -15.27
C PHE A 402 -9.56 -14.40 -14.68
N LEU A 403 -8.33 -14.69 -14.23
CA LEU A 403 -7.43 -13.68 -13.66
C LEU A 403 -6.92 -12.71 -14.73
N ILE A 404 -6.63 -13.23 -15.92
CA ILE A 404 -6.22 -12.40 -17.07
C ILE A 404 -7.36 -11.47 -17.48
N VAL A 405 -8.59 -12.00 -17.60
CA VAL A 405 -9.78 -11.22 -17.97
C VAL A 405 -10.05 -10.13 -16.93
N ALA A 406 -10.06 -10.48 -15.64
CA ALA A 406 -10.24 -9.50 -14.56
C ALA A 406 -9.13 -8.43 -14.57
N GLY A 407 -7.89 -8.84 -14.82
CA GLY A 407 -6.74 -7.94 -14.90
C GLY A 407 -6.81 -6.99 -16.10
N TRP A 408 -7.23 -7.45 -17.27
CA TRP A 408 -7.39 -6.61 -18.45
C TRP A 408 -8.51 -5.58 -18.26
N ILE A 409 -9.69 -6.03 -17.83
CA ILE A 409 -10.81 -5.12 -17.53
C ILE A 409 -10.36 -4.09 -16.47
N GLY A 410 -9.71 -4.54 -15.40
CA GLY A 410 -9.18 -3.67 -14.36
C GLY A 410 -8.17 -2.65 -14.89
N SER A 411 -7.32 -3.03 -15.86
CA SER A 411 -6.33 -2.13 -16.46
C SER A 411 -6.99 -1.06 -17.34
N ILE A 412 -7.96 -1.43 -18.15
CA ILE A 412 -8.72 -0.51 -19.02
C ILE A 412 -9.48 0.51 -18.15
N LEU A 413 -10.20 0.04 -17.14
CA LEU A 413 -10.94 0.91 -16.22
C LEU A 413 -10.00 1.81 -15.39
N THR A 414 -8.79 1.32 -15.05
CA THR A 414 -7.76 2.13 -14.40
C THR A 414 -7.28 3.26 -15.32
N ALA A 415 -6.98 2.97 -16.58
CA ALA A 415 -6.59 4.00 -17.55
C ALA A 415 -7.68 5.07 -17.71
N PHE A 416 -8.94 4.65 -17.82
CA PHE A 416 -10.09 5.55 -17.89
C PHE A 416 -10.23 6.43 -16.63
N SER A 417 -10.09 5.84 -15.45
CA SER A 417 -10.14 6.56 -14.17
C SER A 417 -9.03 7.61 -14.02
N PHE A 418 -7.80 7.28 -14.46
CA PHE A 418 -6.69 8.23 -14.43
C PHE A 418 -6.79 9.29 -15.51
N LEU A 419 -7.38 8.98 -16.68
CA LEU A 419 -7.73 9.99 -17.67
C LEU A 419 -8.71 11.00 -17.09
N LYS A 420 -9.80 10.51 -16.43
CA LYS A 420 -10.74 11.36 -15.70
C LYS A 420 -10.04 12.27 -14.70
N ALA A 421 -9.20 11.70 -13.82
CA ALA A 421 -8.52 12.47 -12.79
C ALA A 421 -7.54 13.51 -13.39
N SER A 422 -6.81 13.14 -14.44
CA SER A 422 -5.85 14.04 -15.11
C SER A 422 -6.53 15.20 -15.80
N VAL A 423 -7.61 14.94 -16.56
CA VAL A 423 -8.35 15.98 -17.27
C VAL A 423 -9.01 16.94 -16.29
N ASN A 424 -9.68 16.44 -15.27
CA ASN A 424 -10.41 17.28 -14.32
C ASN A 424 -9.51 18.00 -13.30
N CYS A 425 -8.25 17.57 -13.13
CA CYS A 425 -7.32 18.21 -12.22
C CYS A 425 -6.37 19.17 -12.95
N PHE A 426 -5.70 18.67 -13.98
CA PHE A 426 -4.56 19.36 -14.58
C PHE A 426 -4.87 20.04 -15.91
N PHE A 427 -5.69 19.43 -16.78
CA PHE A 427 -5.82 19.87 -18.17
C PHE A 427 -7.10 20.65 -18.39
N GLY A 428 -8.17 20.55 -17.93
CA GLY A 428 -9.40 21.31 -18.19
C GLY A 428 -9.26 22.82 -17.99
N GLN A 429 -10.36 23.53 -18.02
CA GLN A 429 -10.40 24.95 -17.69
C GLN A 429 -10.32 25.16 -16.18
N MET A 430 -9.57 26.18 -15.76
CA MET A 430 -9.51 26.56 -14.35
C MET A 430 -10.85 27.13 -13.90
N PRO A 431 -11.46 26.65 -12.81
CA PRO A 431 -12.65 27.25 -12.24
C PRO A 431 -12.38 28.68 -11.75
N ALA A 432 -13.37 29.58 -11.89
CA ALA A 432 -13.24 30.97 -11.46
C ALA A 432 -12.92 31.13 -9.97
N GLU A 433 -13.31 30.18 -9.14
CA GLU A 433 -12.96 30.14 -7.72
C GLU A 433 -11.45 29.97 -7.52
N LEU A 434 -10.80 29.13 -8.33
CA LEU A 434 -9.36 28.88 -8.26
C LEU A 434 -8.53 29.99 -8.91
N GLU A 435 -9.08 30.74 -9.85
CA GLU A 435 -8.42 31.92 -10.42
C GLU A 435 -8.13 32.99 -9.36
N ARG A 436 -8.96 33.05 -8.30
CA ARG A 436 -8.78 33.96 -7.16
C ARG A 436 -7.77 33.46 -6.13
N VAL A 437 -7.42 32.17 -6.17
CA VAL A 437 -6.43 31.57 -5.28
C VAL A 437 -5.05 31.68 -5.93
N HIS A 438 -4.06 32.10 -5.16
CA HIS A 438 -2.67 32.14 -5.66
C HIS A 438 -2.09 30.73 -5.72
N VAL A 439 -2.47 29.98 -6.77
CA VAL A 439 -1.95 28.62 -7.01
C VAL A 439 -0.48 28.72 -7.44
N HIS A 440 0.39 27.99 -6.75
CA HIS A 440 1.83 27.93 -7.02
C HIS A 440 2.31 26.48 -7.11
N GLU A 441 3.45 26.29 -7.78
CA GLU A 441 4.10 24.99 -7.89
C GLU A 441 4.53 24.47 -6.49
N ALA A 442 4.63 23.15 -6.36
CA ALA A 442 5.13 22.49 -5.16
C ALA A 442 6.58 22.96 -4.85
N ARG A 443 6.88 23.09 -3.55
CA ARG A 443 8.21 23.53 -3.10
C ARG A 443 9.31 22.49 -3.45
N PRO A 444 10.59 22.90 -3.58
CA PRO A 444 11.65 22.02 -4.08
C PRO A 444 11.80 20.67 -3.35
N SER A 445 11.65 20.62 -2.01
CA SER A 445 11.71 19.34 -1.29
C SER A 445 10.52 18.43 -1.61
N MET A 446 9.36 19.01 -1.90
CA MET A 446 8.17 18.25 -2.33
C MET A 446 8.40 17.68 -3.73
N LEU A 447 8.90 18.48 -4.66
CA LEU A 447 9.26 18.04 -6.02
C LEU A 447 10.34 16.96 -6.00
N LEU A 448 11.35 17.09 -5.12
CA LEU A 448 12.41 16.09 -4.98
C LEU A 448 11.85 14.73 -4.55
N GLY A 449 11.00 14.70 -3.51
CA GLY A 449 10.39 13.45 -3.04
C GLY A 449 9.52 12.78 -4.10
N MET A 450 8.64 13.56 -4.75
CA MET A 450 7.78 13.07 -5.83
C MET A 450 8.59 12.62 -7.04
N GLY A 451 9.56 13.43 -7.46
CA GLY A 451 10.40 13.20 -8.64
C GLY A 451 11.28 11.95 -8.50
N ALA A 452 11.85 11.70 -7.31
CA ALA A 452 12.63 10.50 -7.05
C ALA A 452 11.83 9.22 -7.27
N MET A 453 10.60 9.17 -6.77
CA MET A 453 9.74 7.99 -6.96
C MET A 453 9.23 7.88 -8.40
N ALA A 454 8.90 8.98 -9.06
CA ALA A 454 8.51 9.00 -10.48
C ALA A 454 9.65 8.56 -11.40
N ALA A 455 10.87 8.99 -11.11
CA ALA A 455 12.07 8.54 -11.83
C ALA A 455 12.24 7.02 -11.74
N GLY A 456 11.94 6.43 -10.57
CA GLY A 456 11.91 4.98 -10.40
C GLY A 456 10.87 4.28 -11.28
N CYS A 457 9.70 4.90 -11.53
CA CYS A 457 8.70 4.35 -12.44
C CYS A 457 9.21 4.24 -13.87
N VAL A 458 9.98 5.21 -14.34
CA VAL A 458 10.59 5.22 -15.67
C VAL A 458 11.83 4.33 -15.70
N LEU A 459 12.74 4.47 -14.75
CA LEU A 459 13.99 3.70 -14.70
C LEU A 459 13.72 2.20 -14.75
N PHE A 460 12.83 1.69 -13.89
CA PHE A 460 12.51 0.26 -13.83
C PHE A 460 11.52 -0.20 -14.91
N GLY A 461 10.97 0.73 -15.69
CA GLY A 461 10.28 0.43 -16.93
C GLY A 461 11.24 0.24 -18.12
N LEU A 462 12.29 1.07 -18.18
CA LEU A 462 13.31 1.02 -19.22
C LEU A 462 14.38 -0.05 -18.94
N ALA A 463 14.70 -0.28 -17.69
CA ALA A 463 15.73 -1.22 -17.24
C ALA A 463 15.21 -2.11 -16.10
N PRO A 464 14.20 -2.97 -16.38
CA PRO A 464 13.58 -3.82 -15.36
C PRO A 464 14.55 -4.82 -14.72
N GLN A 465 15.62 -5.21 -15.44
CA GLN A 465 16.66 -6.08 -14.93
C GLN A 465 17.34 -5.52 -13.69
N LEU A 466 17.48 -4.19 -13.57
CA LEU A 466 18.10 -3.60 -12.39
C LEU A 466 17.35 -3.96 -11.11
N LEU A 467 16.03 -3.92 -11.13
CA LEU A 467 15.20 -4.29 -9.98
C LEU A 467 15.07 -5.80 -9.84
N MET A 468 14.99 -6.50 -11.00
CA MET A 468 14.81 -7.94 -11.05
C MET A 468 16.02 -8.66 -10.43
N ASP A 469 17.23 -8.37 -10.92
CA ASP A 469 18.45 -9.09 -10.55
C ASP A 469 18.95 -8.71 -9.15
N THR A 470 18.72 -7.45 -8.74
CA THR A 470 19.26 -6.97 -7.45
C THR A 470 18.36 -7.31 -6.26
N VAL A 471 17.03 -7.38 -6.46
CA VAL A 471 16.09 -7.43 -5.34
C VAL A 471 15.03 -8.52 -5.50
N VAL A 472 14.40 -8.62 -6.69
CA VAL A 472 13.23 -9.48 -6.87
C VAL A 472 13.60 -10.95 -7.01
N ALA A 473 14.58 -11.28 -7.84
CA ALA A 473 15.04 -12.66 -7.99
C ALA A 473 15.67 -13.21 -6.70
N PRO A 474 16.56 -12.48 -6.00
CA PRO A 474 17.04 -12.92 -4.68
C PRO A 474 15.92 -13.14 -3.66
N ALA A 475 14.85 -12.32 -3.69
CA ALA A 475 13.69 -12.51 -2.83
C ALA A 475 12.92 -13.80 -3.17
N ALA A 476 12.68 -14.08 -4.45
CA ALA A 476 12.01 -15.29 -4.91
C ALA A 476 12.84 -16.55 -4.61
N HIS A 477 14.16 -16.50 -4.82
CA HIS A 477 15.08 -17.59 -4.46
C HIS A 477 15.07 -17.87 -2.95
N GLY A 478 15.07 -16.82 -2.11
CA GLY A 478 14.97 -16.97 -0.65
C GLY A 478 13.66 -17.58 -0.17
N LEU A 479 12.61 -17.58 -0.99
CA LEU A 479 11.34 -18.25 -0.77
C LEU A 479 11.30 -19.70 -1.31
N GLY A 480 12.40 -20.18 -1.89
CA GLY A 480 12.51 -21.54 -2.43
C GLY A 480 12.13 -21.71 -3.90
N PHE A 481 11.96 -20.62 -4.65
CA PHE A 481 11.65 -20.66 -6.08
C PHE A 481 12.93 -20.56 -6.94
N ALA A 482 13.30 -21.65 -7.60
CA ALA A 482 14.45 -21.67 -8.50
C ALA A 482 14.15 -21.03 -9.86
N ASP A 483 12.94 -21.24 -10.38
CA ASP A 483 12.53 -20.77 -11.70
C ASP A 483 12.02 -19.33 -11.62
N THR A 484 12.92 -18.38 -11.82
CA THR A 484 12.60 -16.96 -11.92
C THR A 484 12.56 -16.51 -13.37
N VAL A 485 12.19 -15.25 -13.57
CA VAL A 485 12.13 -14.61 -14.88
C VAL A 485 13.55 -14.32 -15.38
N GLY A 486 13.86 -14.73 -16.62
CA GLY A 486 15.13 -14.38 -17.26
C GLY A 486 15.23 -12.87 -17.53
N THR A 487 16.43 -12.34 -17.48
CA THR A 487 16.68 -10.92 -17.73
C THR A 487 17.65 -10.72 -18.89
N SER A 488 17.49 -9.59 -19.56
CA SER A 488 18.42 -9.10 -20.58
C SER A 488 18.55 -7.58 -20.44
N TRP A 489 19.51 -6.99 -21.10
CA TRP A 489 19.64 -5.54 -21.08
C TRP A 489 18.37 -4.86 -21.62
N GLY A 490 17.72 -4.05 -20.76
CA GLY A 490 16.47 -3.37 -21.11
C GLY A 490 15.25 -4.26 -21.23
N GLY A 491 15.29 -5.53 -20.74
CA GLY A 491 14.19 -6.45 -20.91
C GLY A 491 14.11 -7.60 -19.92
N VAL A 492 12.98 -8.28 -19.99
CA VAL A 492 12.69 -9.53 -19.24
C VAL A 492 12.21 -10.59 -20.24
N ALA A 493 12.61 -11.82 -20.01
CA ALA A 493 12.28 -12.96 -20.85
C ALA A 493 11.58 -14.06 -20.04
N THR A 494 10.59 -14.67 -20.65
CA THR A 494 9.82 -15.78 -20.10
C THR A 494 9.76 -16.93 -21.10
N GLY A 495 9.31 -18.08 -20.70
CA GLY A 495 9.13 -19.21 -21.61
C GLY A 495 8.17 -18.96 -22.80
N ARG A 496 7.37 -17.89 -22.74
CA ARG A 496 6.39 -17.53 -23.79
C ARG A 496 6.76 -16.28 -24.59
N GLY A 497 7.89 -15.66 -24.31
CA GLY A 497 8.35 -14.48 -25.02
C GLY A 497 9.15 -13.53 -24.15
N SER A 498 9.68 -12.50 -24.79
CA SER A 498 10.43 -11.45 -24.13
C SER A 498 9.81 -10.08 -24.39
N ILE A 499 9.89 -9.22 -23.39
CA ILE A 499 9.58 -7.81 -23.54
C ILE A 499 10.81 -7.01 -23.21
N GLY A 500 11.15 -6.10 -24.09
CA GLY A 500 12.31 -5.23 -23.94
C GLY A 500 11.99 -3.81 -24.36
N LEU A 501 12.97 -2.95 -24.21
CA LEU A 501 12.88 -1.51 -24.53
C LEU A 501 12.39 -1.28 -25.97
N THR A 502 12.88 -2.07 -26.93
CA THR A 502 12.48 -1.97 -28.35
C THR A 502 11.01 -2.27 -28.55
N VAL A 503 10.49 -3.34 -27.93
CA VAL A 503 9.05 -3.69 -28.00
C VAL A 503 8.20 -2.61 -27.35
N GLY A 504 8.59 -2.14 -26.17
CA GLY A 504 7.89 -1.05 -25.49
C GLY A 504 7.87 0.24 -26.30
N ALA A 505 9.00 0.64 -26.88
CA ALA A 505 9.11 1.81 -27.75
C ALA A 505 8.26 1.67 -29.03
N SER A 506 8.25 0.48 -29.65
CA SER A 506 7.44 0.20 -30.84
C SER A 506 5.94 0.30 -30.53
N LEU A 507 5.49 -0.20 -29.38
CA LEU A 507 4.08 -0.08 -28.95
C LEU A 507 3.68 1.39 -28.74
N VAL A 508 4.54 2.19 -28.11
CA VAL A 508 4.29 3.64 -27.93
C VAL A 508 4.26 4.34 -29.27
N ALA A 509 5.23 4.06 -30.16
CA ALA A 509 5.27 4.65 -31.50
C ALA A 509 4.02 4.29 -32.31
N ALA A 510 3.57 3.02 -32.26
CA ALA A 510 2.34 2.57 -32.92
C ALA A 510 1.09 3.27 -32.36
N ALA A 511 1.00 3.43 -31.04
CA ALA A 511 -0.12 4.14 -30.41
C ALA A 511 -0.15 5.62 -30.79
N LEU A 512 1.01 6.28 -30.83
CA LEU A 512 1.13 7.67 -31.27
C LEU A 512 0.80 7.83 -32.75
N ALA A 513 1.27 6.92 -33.61
CA ALA A 513 0.94 6.91 -35.04
C ALA A 513 -0.56 6.71 -35.25
N PHE A 514 -1.19 5.79 -34.50
CA PHE A 514 -2.64 5.58 -34.54
C PHE A 514 -3.41 6.83 -34.07
N ALA A 515 -2.99 7.45 -32.98
CA ALA A 515 -3.61 8.67 -32.48
C ALA A 515 -3.47 9.82 -33.49
N TRP A 516 -2.29 9.96 -34.13
CA TRP A 516 -2.05 10.93 -35.20
C TRP A 516 -2.93 10.66 -36.42
N MET A 517 -3.03 9.39 -36.86
CA MET A 517 -3.93 9.02 -37.96
C MET A 517 -5.39 9.33 -37.60
N ALA A 518 -5.85 8.92 -36.40
CA ALA A 518 -7.19 9.20 -35.96
C ALA A 518 -7.47 10.71 -35.93
N TRP A 519 -6.51 11.52 -35.47
CA TRP A 519 -6.61 12.97 -35.48
C TRP A 519 -6.70 13.54 -36.91
N HIS A 520 -5.87 13.03 -37.83
CA HIS A 520 -5.74 13.59 -39.18
C HIS A 520 -6.88 13.18 -40.11
N PHE A 521 -7.38 11.92 -39.98
CA PHE A 521 -8.41 11.37 -40.86
C PHE A 521 -9.83 11.40 -40.29
N ALA A 522 -10.01 11.75 -39.02
CA ALA A 522 -11.33 11.74 -38.39
C ALA A 522 -12.16 13.01 -38.65
N ASP A 523 -11.70 13.95 -39.52
CA ASP A 523 -12.34 15.26 -39.74
C ASP A 523 -12.85 15.93 -38.43
N ALA A 524 -12.16 15.64 -37.32
CA ALA A 524 -12.53 16.18 -36.03
C ALA A 524 -12.30 17.71 -36.07
N PRO A 525 -13.33 18.52 -35.93
CA PRO A 525 -13.16 19.96 -35.86
C PRO A 525 -12.22 20.26 -34.71
N ALA A 526 -11.34 21.28 -34.91
CA ALA A 526 -10.48 21.76 -33.84
C ALA A 526 -11.31 21.93 -32.56
N PRO A 527 -10.82 21.47 -31.40
CA PRO A 527 -11.60 21.56 -30.16
C PRO A 527 -12.03 23.00 -29.94
N ARG A 528 -13.29 23.27 -30.21
CA ARG A 528 -13.90 24.58 -29.95
C ARG A 528 -14.49 24.49 -28.55
N PRO A 529 -14.32 25.52 -27.72
CA PRO A 529 -15.15 25.64 -26.52
C PRO A 529 -16.61 25.74 -26.96
N VAL A 530 -17.32 24.61 -26.95
CA VAL A 530 -18.75 24.57 -27.26
C VAL A 530 -19.45 24.74 -25.93
N ALA A 531 -20.36 25.74 -25.87
CA ALA A 531 -21.29 25.81 -24.75
C ALA A 531 -22.09 24.50 -24.72
N VAL A 532 -22.25 23.91 -23.53
CA VAL A 532 -23.11 22.75 -23.35
C VAL A 532 -24.51 23.12 -23.86
N PHE A 533 -25.10 22.25 -24.69
CA PHE A 533 -26.46 22.49 -25.20
C PHE A 533 -27.45 22.42 -24.04
N THR A 534 -27.96 23.56 -23.66
CA THR A 534 -28.87 23.76 -22.52
C THR A 534 -30.31 23.98 -22.94
N GLY A 535 -30.65 23.76 -24.22
CA GLY A 535 -31.98 24.05 -24.73
C GLY A 535 -32.33 25.54 -24.71
N GLY A 536 -31.33 26.44 -24.61
CA GLY A 536 -31.52 27.90 -24.55
C GLY A 536 -31.53 28.49 -23.14
N GLU A 537 -31.41 27.66 -22.09
CA GLU A 537 -31.22 28.14 -20.73
C GLU A 537 -29.76 28.41 -20.43
N PRO A 538 -29.41 29.53 -19.76
CA PRO A 538 -28.04 29.74 -19.31
C PRO A 538 -27.68 28.69 -18.25
N LEU A 539 -26.55 28.01 -18.44
CA LEU A 539 -26.01 27.12 -17.41
C LEU A 539 -25.76 27.92 -16.12
N PRO A 540 -26.24 27.47 -14.97
CA PRO A 540 -25.82 28.02 -13.69
C PRO A 540 -24.30 28.05 -13.62
N VAL A 541 -23.73 29.07 -12.97
CA VAL A 541 -22.29 29.24 -12.80
C VAL A 541 -21.78 28.11 -11.89
N GLY A 542 -21.58 26.94 -12.42
CA GLY A 542 -21.20 25.72 -11.68
C GLY A 542 -21.51 24.42 -12.41
N ASP A 543 -22.47 24.42 -13.35
CA ASP A 543 -22.83 23.23 -14.15
C ASP A 543 -21.90 23.09 -15.37
N ARG A 544 -20.65 22.75 -15.12
CA ARG A 544 -19.71 22.33 -16.17
C ARG A 544 -19.71 20.80 -16.24
N PRO A 545 -19.56 20.18 -17.44
CA PRO A 545 -19.29 18.76 -17.56
C PRO A 545 -18.08 18.44 -16.70
N GLY A 546 -18.32 17.76 -15.60
CA GLY A 546 -17.33 17.55 -14.55
C GLY A 546 -16.94 16.08 -14.40
N ALA A 547 -16.17 15.79 -13.36
CA ALA A 547 -15.74 14.43 -13.03
C ALA A 547 -16.93 13.44 -12.84
N VAL A 548 -18.11 13.94 -12.51
CA VAL A 548 -19.34 13.14 -12.35
C VAL A 548 -19.87 12.69 -13.71
N ASP A 549 -19.95 13.61 -14.67
CA ASP A 549 -20.50 13.31 -16.00
C ASP A 549 -19.62 12.36 -16.79
N PHE A 550 -18.29 12.46 -16.59
CA PHE A 550 -17.32 11.58 -17.22
C PHE A 550 -17.53 10.10 -16.85
N ALA A 551 -18.12 9.81 -15.70
CA ALA A 551 -18.35 8.45 -15.22
C ALA A 551 -19.82 8.01 -15.33
N GLY A 552 -20.72 8.84 -15.83
CA GLY A 552 -22.18 8.61 -15.79
C GLY A 552 -22.63 7.30 -16.42
N LEU A 553 -22.07 6.95 -17.58
CA LEU A 553 -22.34 5.65 -18.24
C LEU A 553 -21.85 4.46 -17.39
N ALA A 554 -20.65 4.58 -16.82
CA ALA A 554 -20.10 3.55 -15.95
C ALA A 554 -20.90 3.44 -14.65
N GLU A 555 -21.36 4.56 -14.10
CA GLU A 555 -22.19 4.59 -12.90
C GLU A 555 -23.54 3.91 -13.14
N ALA A 556 -24.18 4.15 -14.27
CA ALA A 556 -25.42 3.47 -14.65
C ALA A 556 -25.21 1.96 -14.83
N ALA A 557 -24.14 1.56 -15.51
CA ALA A 557 -23.82 0.15 -15.76
C ALA A 557 -23.47 -0.63 -14.48
N PHE A 558 -22.83 0.00 -13.52
CA PHE A 558 -22.36 -0.63 -12.27
C PHE A 558 -23.25 -0.29 -11.05
N HIS A 559 -24.43 0.29 -11.25
CA HIS A 559 -25.35 0.66 -10.16
C HIS A 559 -25.58 -0.48 -9.14
N PRO A 560 -25.80 -1.76 -9.53
CA PRO A 560 -25.98 -2.84 -8.56
C PRO A 560 -24.74 -3.07 -7.67
N VAL A 561 -23.53 -2.86 -8.22
CA VAL A 561 -22.28 -2.98 -7.47
C VAL A 561 -22.13 -1.85 -6.46
N TYR A 562 -22.52 -0.62 -6.84
CA TYR A 562 -22.50 0.53 -5.93
C TYR A 562 -23.58 0.46 -4.84
N ALA A 563 -24.68 -0.24 -5.09
CA ALA A 563 -25.71 -0.50 -4.07
C ALA A 563 -25.25 -1.50 -3.01
N PHE A 564 -24.25 -2.35 -3.32
CA PHE A 564 -23.66 -3.26 -2.37
C PHE A 564 -22.73 -2.49 -1.42
N ASP A 565 -23.15 -2.38 -0.17
CA ASP A 565 -22.41 -1.69 0.89
C ASP A 565 -21.88 -2.71 1.92
N PRO A 566 -20.59 -3.10 1.83
CA PRO A 566 -20.01 -4.02 2.80
C PRO A 566 -19.99 -3.47 4.22
N ASP A 567 -20.03 -2.15 4.40
CA ASP A 567 -20.06 -1.52 5.72
C ASP A 567 -21.33 -1.82 6.48
N ARG A 568 -22.46 -2.06 5.81
CA ARG A 568 -23.72 -2.48 6.48
C ARG A 568 -23.54 -3.78 7.25
N ALA A 569 -22.80 -4.74 6.70
CA ALA A 569 -22.47 -5.99 7.39
C ALA A 569 -21.55 -5.74 8.60
N TRP A 570 -20.55 -4.88 8.45
CA TRP A 570 -19.63 -4.51 9.52
C TRP A 570 -20.33 -3.75 10.64
N PHE A 571 -21.15 -2.75 10.34
CA PHE A 571 -21.92 -2.01 11.33
C PHE A 571 -23.00 -2.87 11.99
N GLY A 572 -23.58 -3.83 11.27
CA GLY A 572 -24.48 -4.83 11.83
C GLY A 572 -23.79 -5.75 12.85
N LEU A 573 -22.61 -6.27 12.52
CA LEU A 573 -21.77 -7.05 13.41
C LEU A 573 -21.32 -6.21 14.62
N TRP A 574 -20.84 -4.98 14.39
CA TRP A 574 -20.44 -4.06 15.46
C TRP A 574 -21.60 -3.71 16.39
N GLY A 575 -22.78 -3.40 15.85
CA GLY A 575 -23.97 -3.15 16.64
C GLY A 575 -24.43 -4.37 17.44
N SER A 576 -24.17 -5.58 16.95
CA SER A 576 -24.45 -6.81 17.68
C SER A 576 -23.43 -7.06 18.79
N THR A 577 -22.14 -6.89 18.51
CA THR A 577 -21.07 -7.01 19.51
C THR A 577 -21.16 -5.97 20.61
N THR A 578 -21.50 -4.71 20.29
CA THR A 578 -21.70 -3.65 21.29
C THR A 578 -22.94 -3.92 22.14
N ARG A 579 -24.01 -4.49 21.59
CA ARG A 579 -25.18 -4.94 22.36
C ARG A 579 -24.82 -6.09 23.29
N LEU A 580 -24.07 -7.08 22.82
CA LEU A 580 -23.58 -8.19 23.65
C LEU A 580 -22.63 -7.71 24.75
N ALA A 581 -21.71 -6.78 24.42
CA ALA A 581 -20.82 -6.17 25.40
C ALA A 581 -21.59 -5.33 26.45
N ALA A 582 -22.61 -4.59 26.02
CA ALA A 582 -23.49 -3.84 26.93
C ALA A 582 -24.30 -4.76 27.84
N ALA A 583 -24.85 -5.86 27.29
CA ALA A 583 -25.53 -6.89 28.07
C ALA A 583 -24.59 -7.58 29.05
N GLY A 584 -23.38 -7.95 28.63
CA GLY A 584 -22.34 -8.51 29.49
C GLY A 584 -21.91 -7.53 30.59
N ARG A 585 -21.72 -6.26 30.25
CA ARG A 585 -21.45 -5.19 31.24
C ARG A 585 -22.58 -5.04 32.25
N ALA A 586 -23.85 -5.04 31.78
CA ALA A 586 -25.00 -4.95 32.66
C ALA A 586 -25.11 -6.16 33.59
N ALA A 587 -24.76 -7.35 33.11
CA ALA A 587 -24.73 -8.57 33.92
C ALA A 587 -23.61 -8.57 34.97
N VAL A 588 -22.45 -7.97 34.65
CA VAL A 588 -21.28 -7.92 35.54
C VAL A 588 -21.27 -6.68 36.46
N ALA A 589 -21.95 -5.59 36.07
CA ALA A 589 -22.00 -4.34 36.84
C ALA A 589 -22.41 -4.53 38.33
N PRO A 590 -23.44 -5.35 38.65
CA PRO A 590 -23.79 -5.60 40.04
C PRO A 590 -22.67 -6.29 40.85
N LEU A 591 -21.85 -7.10 40.18
CA LEU A 591 -20.73 -7.82 40.79
C LEU A 591 -19.53 -6.88 41.02
N THR A 592 -19.25 -6.01 40.03
CA THR A 592 -18.13 -5.06 40.10
C THR A 592 -18.37 -3.92 41.11
N GLU A 593 -19.61 -3.43 41.19
CA GLU A 593 -19.97 -2.37 42.13
C GLU A 593 -20.05 -2.85 43.58
N ARG A 594 -20.49 -4.10 43.81
CA ARG A 594 -20.66 -4.65 45.17
C ARG A 594 -19.48 -5.44 45.70
N ARG A 595 -18.63 -6.01 44.84
CA ARG A 595 -17.48 -6.84 45.22
C ARG A 595 -16.35 -6.78 44.18
N PRO A 596 -15.63 -5.66 44.03
CA PRO A 596 -14.56 -5.51 43.04
C PRO A 596 -13.42 -6.54 43.21
N LEU A 597 -13.11 -6.91 44.49
CA LEU A 597 -12.10 -7.93 44.76
C LEU A 597 -12.48 -9.31 44.24
N ALA A 598 -13.77 -9.69 44.24
CA ALA A 598 -14.22 -11.01 43.76
C ALA A 598 -14.07 -11.12 42.23
N VAL A 599 -14.24 -10.01 41.49
CA VAL A 599 -14.04 -9.99 40.03
C VAL A 599 -12.57 -10.14 39.68
N VAL A 600 -11.68 -9.46 40.42
CA VAL A 600 -10.22 -9.59 40.22
C VAL A 600 -9.77 -11.02 40.55
N LEU A 601 -10.27 -11.62 41.61
CA LEU A 601 -9.95 -13.01 41.99
C LEU A 601 -10.50 -14.00 40.98
N LEU A 602 -11.72 -13.85 40.49
CA LEU A 602 -12.32 -14.74 39.48
C LEU A 602 -11.62 -14.61 38.14
N SER A 603 -11.22 -13.40 37.73
CA SER A 603 -10.42 -13.19 36.52
C SER A 603 -9.03 -13.82 36.65
N GLY A 604 -8.39 -13.66 37.80
CA GLY A 604 -7.10 -14.30 38.09
C GLY A 604 -7.20 -15.84 38.13
N LEU A 605 -8.25 -16.40 38.72
CA LEU A 605 -8.53 -17.84 38.71
C LEU A 605 -8.85 -18.37 37.32
N ALA A 606 -9.59 -17.62 36.49
CA ALA A 606 -9.86 -18.02 35.10
C ALA A 606 -8.59 -18.04 34.24
N VAL A 607 -7.70 -17.05 34.43
CA VAL A 607 -6.38 -17.00 33.77
C VAL A 607 -5.49 -18.14 34.29
N ALA A 608 -5.45 -18.37 35.58
CA ALA A 608 -4.68 -19.50 36.18
C ALA A 608 -5.21 -20.87 35.73
N ALA A 609 -6.53 -21.03 35.64
CA ALA A 609 -7.14 -22.25 35.12
C ALA A 609 -6.86 -22.47 33.63
N ALA A 610 -6.88 -21.40 32.83
CA ALA A 610 -6.50 -21.47 31.43
C ALA A 610 -5.02 -21.82 31.24
N ILE A 611 -4.15 -21.35 32.12
CA ILE A 611 -2.71 -21.70 32.12
C ILE A 611 -2.49 -23.15 32.62
N ALA A 612 -3.31 -23.62 33.55
CA ALA A 612 -3.18 -24.97 34.10
C ALA A 612 -3.82 -26.07 33.22
N LEU A 613 -4.73 -25.70 32.32
CA LEU A 613 -5.42 -26.63 31.40
C LEU A 613 -4.81 -26.65 29.98
N GLY A 614 -3.86 -25.75 29.68
CA GLY A 614 -3.08 -25.70 28.40
C GLY A 614 -1.68 -26.17 28.60
#